data_f65bf02a9929a34e4a4f145a0470c2e6
#
_entry.id   f65bf02a9929a34e4a4f145a0470c2e6
#
_cell.length_a   1.000
_cell.length_b   1.000
_cell.length_c   1.000
_cell.angle_alpha   90.00
_cell.angle_beta   90.00
_cell.angle_gamma   90.00
#
_symmetry.space_group_name_H-M   'P 1'
#
loop_
_entity.id
_entity.type
_entity.pdbx_description
1 polymer ?
#
loop_
_entity_poly.entity_id
_entity_poly.type
_entity_poly.pdbx_seq_one_letter_code
_entity_poly.pdbx_strand_id
1 'polypeptide(L)'
;MPNTTSDNYTFGKTFTIADIVEEAFERVGFPNVTGYQLKAARRSLNILFQEWGNRGLHYWEVGTLNLTLTQGEREFNFYRYPSDMPTTGAAALQKSNGLNTTLDGAISSTGATSGITMDSITGMNNQGTIRIGTEDITYVGFSGSELTGVTRGAHDTTAATHSDGATVTNYVPGFSDIEQCSLRTNMGGNTQSDAALGKVDRSTYSGYANKESEGTPSNYWVQRFIDRVTMTIYPTPDASNAAKNLHIFFVKRIQDAGTYSNATDVPYRFIPCMVSGLAYYLSQKFRMEKTQPFKLLYEDELARALQEDGSAASTYITPKAYYPNI
;
A
#
# COMPACT_ATOMS: atom_id res chain seq x y z
N MET A 1 32.03 -29.22 6.95
CA MET A 1 31.09 -29.49 8.06
C MET A 1 29.89 -28.61 7.82
N PRO A 2 28.66 -29.11 7.95
CA PRO A 2 27.52 -28.22 7.92
C PRO A 2 27.65 -27.23 9.06
N ASN A 3 27.46 -25.95 8.76
CA ASN A 3 27.54 -24.90 9.74
C ASN A 3 26.25 -24.99 10.60
N THR A 4 26.38 -25.45 11.85
CA THR A 4 25.28 -25.49 12.81
C THR A 4 25.11 -24.07 13.39
N THR A 5 24.19 -23.32 12.81
CA THR A 5 23.74 -22.03 13.38
C THR A 5 22.61 -22.23 14.38
N SER A 6 22.19 -21.17 15.06
CA SER A 6 21.22 -21.27 16.14
C SER A 6 19.83 -21.71 15.68
N ASP A 7 19.39 -21.43 14.45
CA ASP A 7 18.11 -21.85 13.87
C ASP A 7 17.94 -21.28 12.43
N ASN A 8 16.72 -21.10 11.97
CA ASN A 8 16.35 -20.56 10.67
C ASN A 8 16.12 -19.03 10.72
N TYR A 9 15.80 -18.42 9.58
CA TYR A 9 15.55 -16.96 9.44
C TYR A 9 14.07 -16.59 9.53
N THR A 10 13.25 -17.35 10.24
CA THR A 10 11.80 -17.16 10.27
C THR A 10 11.29 -16.33 11.44
N PHE A 11 12.16 -15.91 12.38
CA PHE A 11 11.74 -15.20 13.59
C PHE A 11 10.81 -14.02 13.30
N GLY A 12 11.15 -13.15 12.36
CA GLY A 12 10.32 -11.99 12.02
C GLY A 12 8.93 -12.34 11.46
N LYS A 13 8.75 -13.56 10.90
CA LYS A 13 7.45 -14.04 10.40
C LYS A 13 6.63 -14.81 11.44
N THR A 14 7.31 -15.37 12.42
CA THR A 14 6.67 -16.15 13.51
C THR A 14 6.41 -15.29 14.74
N PHE A 15 6.97 -14.11 14.83
CA PHE A 15 6.74 -13.15 15.90
C PHE A 15 5.36 -12.52 15.75
N THR A 16 4.43 -12.99 16.56
CA THR A 16 3.01 -12.64 16.45
C THR A 16 2.69 -11.34 17.17
N ILE A 17 1.50 -10.79 16.89
CA ILE A 17 0.98 -9.64 17.64
C ILE A 17 0.84 -9.97 19.14
N ALA A 18 0.54 -11.24 19.50
CA ALA A 18 0.53 -11.67 20.88
C ALA A 18 1.90 -11.50 21.54
N ASP A 19 2.96 -11.98 20.89
CA ASP A 19 4.33 -11.89 21.42
C ASP A 19 4.76 -10.42 21.63
N ILE A 20 4.41 -9.53 20.68
CA ILE A 20 4.68 -8.10 20.77
C ILE A 20 3.96 -7.48 21.98
N VAL A 21 2.70 -7.87 22.18
CA VAL A 21 1.87 -7.34 23.27
C VAL A 21 2.37 -7.85 24.62
N GLU A 22 2.68 -9.14 24.73
CA GLU A 22 3.21 -9.75 25.94
C GLU A 22 4.55 -9.11 26.34
N GLU A 23 5.51 -9.04 25.42
CA GLU A 23 6.80 -8.39 25.65
C GLU A 23 6.63 -6.92 26.10
N ALA A 24 5.73 -6.17 25.47
CA ALA A 24 5.47 -4.78 25.85
C ALA A 24 4.89 -4.65 27.27
N PHE A 25 3.98 -5.56 27.67
CA PHE A 25 3.43 -5.59 29.02
C PHE A 25 4.46 -6.01 30.07
N GLU A 26 5.31 -6.98 29.76
CA GLU A 26 6.40 -7.39 30.64
C GLU A 26 7.36 -6.22 30.92
N ARG A 27 7.74 -5.44 29.90
CA ARG A 27 8.54 -4.21 30.07
C ARG A 27 7.87 -3.18 30.97
N VAL A 28 6.57 -3.01 30.86
CA VAL A 28 5.79 -2.11 31.72
C VAL A 28 5.67 -2.66 33.15
N GLY A 29 5.81 -3.98 33.35
CA GLY A 29 5.73 -4.65 34.65
C GLY A 29 4.39 -5.32 34.92
N PHE A 30 3.74 -5.84 33.90
CA PHE A 30 2.50 -6.62 33.99
C PHE A 30 2.70 -8.00 33.35
N PRO A 31 3.14 -9.02 34.11
CA PRO A 31 3.41 -10.36 33.57
C PRO A 31 2.12 -11.14 33.24
N ASN A 32 0.98 -10.75 33.81
CA ASN A 32 -0.32 -11.39 33.54
C ASN A 32 -1.25 -10.39 32.89
N VAL A 33 -1.64 -10.65 31.65
CA VAL A 33 -2.45 -9.75 30.83
C VAL A 33 -3.90 -10.21 30.77
N THR A 34 -4.84 -9.32 31.07
CA THR A 34 -6.28 -9.59 30.99
C THR A 34 -6.82 -9.32 29.58
N GLY A 35 -7.98 -9.87 29.24
CA GLY A 35 -8.62 -9.65 27.95
C GLY A 35 -8.92 -8.16 27.65
N TYR A 36 -9.19 -7.34 28.69
CA TYR A 36 -9.34 -5.89 28.53
C TYR A 36 -8.00 -5.22 28.14
N GLN A 37 -6.92 -5.61 28.81
CA GLN A 37 -5.58 -5.09 28.53
C GLN A 37 -5.12 -5.46 27.12
N LEU A 38 -5.40 -6.69 26.65
CA LEU A 38 -5.13 -7.10 25.28
C LEU A 38 -5.85 -6.21 24.27
N LYS A 39 -7.15 -5.94 24.46
CA LYS A 39 -7.89 -5.03 23.58
C LYS A 39 -7.33 -3.60 23.62
N ALA A 40 -6.89 -3.14 24.81
CA ALA A 40 -6.27 -1.82 24.97
C ALA A 40 -4.91 -1.75 24.25
N ALA A 41 -4.11 -2.82 24.31
CA ALA A 41 -2.83 -2.92 23.62
C ALA A 41 -2.99 -2.89 22.10
N ARG A 42 -3.91 -3.69 21.55
CA ARG A 42 -4.18 -3.70 20.10
C ARG A 42 -4.57 -2.31 19.58
N ARG A 43 -5.43 -1.59 20.31
CA ARG A 43 -5.77 -0.20 19.94
C ARG A 43 -4.56 0.73 20.00
N SER A 44 -3.69 0.57 21.01
CA SER A 44 -2.47 1.36 21.12
C SER A 44 -1.47 1.05 19.99
N LEU A 45 -1.38 -0.22 19.58
CA LEU A 45 -0.53 -0.63 18.47
C LEU A 45 -1.02 -0.01 17.14
N ASN A 46 -2.32 0.02 16.89
CA ASN A 46 -2.87 0.69 15.71
C ASN A 46 -2.64 2.21 15.73
N ILE A 47 -2.66 2.84 16.91
CA ILE A 47 -2.31 4.26 17.04
C ILE A 47 -0.83 4.48 16.75
N LEU A 48 0.04 3.59 17.21
CA LEU A 48 1.47 3.62 16.91
C LEU A 48 1.73 3.54 15.40
N PHE A 49 1.05 2.64 14.68
CA PHE A 49 1.17 2.53 13.22
C PHE A 49 0.71 3.80 12.50
N GLN A 50 -0.36 4.44 12.99
CA GLN A 50 -0.80 5.73 12.45
C GLN A 50 0.21 6.85 12.73
N GLU A 51 0.84 6.85 13.91
CA GLU A 51 1.92 7.79 14.25
C GLU A 51 3.10 7.60 13.29
N TRP A 52 3.49 6.37 13.01
CA TRP A 52 4.55 6.09 12.04
C TRP A 52 4.21 6.62 10.64
N GLY A 53 3.00 6.39 10.18
CA GLY A 53 2.53 6.98 8.92
C GLY A 53 2.60 8.51 8.91
N ASN A 54 2.25 9.17 10.03
CA ASN A 54 2.35 10.63 10.17
C ASN A 54 3.81 11.14 10.20
N ARG A 55 4.75 10.31 10.67
CA ARG A 55 6.20 10.60 10.61
C ARG A 55 6.80 10.35 9.22
N GLY A 56 6.02 9.88 8.25
CA GLY A 56 6.48 9.54 6.90
C GLY A 56 7.19 8.19 6.81
N LEU A 57 6.97 7.30 7.75
CA LEU A 57 7.49 5.93 7.74
C LEU A 57 6.61 5.06 6.85
N HIS A 58 6.98 4.96 5.58
CA HIS A 58 6.23 4.18 4.59
C HIS A 58 7.14 3.51 3.55
N TYR A 59 8.44 3.39 3.83
CA TYR A 59 9.41 2.89 2.85
C TYR A 59 9.10 1.49 2.33
N TRP A 60 8.58 0.60 3.17
CA TRP A 60 8.18 -0.75 2.78
C TRP A 60 6.74 -0.83 2.26
N GLU A 61 5.98 0.27 2.36
CA GLU A 61 4.60 0.37 1.90
C GLU A 61 4.47 1.05 0.53
N VAL A 62 5.59 1.29 -0.16
CA VAL A 62 5.58 1.82 -1.52
C VAL A 62 5.33 0.68 -2.49
N GLY A 63 4.28 0.80 -3.26
CA GLY A 63 3.91 -0.13 -4.32
C GLY A 63 3.91 0.53 -5.69
N THR A 64 3.79 -0.28 -6.72
CA THR A 64 3.64 0.19 -8.09
C THR A 64 2.32 -0.26 -8.69
N LEU A 65 1.72 0.57 -9.53
CA LEU A 65 0.47 0.30 -10.22
C LEU A 65 0.55 0.82 -11.64
N ASN A 66 0.03 0.04 -12.59
CA ASN A 66 -0.13 0.48 -13.98
C ASN A 66 -1.61 0.66 -14.30
N LEU A 67 -1.99 1.85 -14.77
CA LEU A 67 -3.34 2.16 -15.22
C LEU A 67 -3.34 2.40 -16.72
N THR A 68 -4.17 1.66 -17.46
CA THR A 68 -4.37 1.93 -18.88
C THR A 68 -5.24 3.17 -19.05
N LEU A 69 -4.77 4.13 -19.84
CA LEU A 69 -5.51 5.33 -20.17
C LEU A 69 -6.64 5.04 -21.17
N THR A 70 -7.72 5.78 -21.00
CA THR A 70 -8.83 5.85 -21.97
C THR A 70 -8.97 7.30 -22.41
N GLN A 71 -9.29 7.53 -23.69
CA GLN A 71 -9.57 8.88 -24.20
C GLN A 71 -10.68 9.53 -23.38
N GLY A 72 -10.49 10.80 -23.00
CA GLY A 72 -11.47 11.57 -22.24
C GLY A 72 -11.51 11.29 -20.74
N GLU A 73 -10.79 10.27 -20.25
CA GLU A 73 -10.76 9.90 -18.82
C GLU A 73 -9.60 10.60 -18.13
N ARG A 74 -9.90 11.51 -17.22
CA ARG A 74 -8.88 12.30 -16.51
C ARG A 74 -8.83 12.07 -15.00
N GLU A 75 -9.86 11.45 -14.42
CA GLU A 75 -10.02 11.31 -12.98
C GLU A 75 -10.00 9.84 -12.59
N PHE A 76 -9.13 9.50 -11.63
CA PHE A 76 -8.95 8.13 -11.14
C PHE A 76 -9.14 8.14 -9.62
N ASN A 77 -10.03 7.26 -9.13
CA ASN A 77 -10.39 7.15 -7.73
C ASN A 77 -9.81 5.87 -7.12
N PHE A 78 -9.03 6.01 -6.04
CA PHE A 78 -8.41 4.91 -5.32
C PHE A 78 -9.04 4.83 -3.94
N TYR A 79 -9.95 3.89 -3.74
CA TYR A 79 -10.64 3.71 -2.47
C TYR A 79 -9.75 3.04 -1.44
N ARG A 80 -9.84 3.48 -0.18
CA ARG A 80 -9.01 2.97 0.91
C ARG A 80 -9.50 1.64 1.46
N TYR A 81 -10.81 1.45 1.45
CA TYR A 81 -11.47 0.26 1.97
C TYR A 81 -12.45 -0.30 0.94
N PRO A 82 -12.63 -1.64 0.94
CA PRO A 82 -13.59 -2.29 0.06
C PRO A 82 -15.02 -1.76 0.22
N SER A 83 -15.42 -1.45 1.46
CA SER A 83 -16.75 -0.91 1.78
C SER A 83 -17.05 0.45 1.17
N ASP A 84 -16.01 1.20 0.83
CA ASP A 84 -16.14 2.55 0.30
C ASP A 84 -16.31 2.56 -1.23
N MET A 85 -16.03 1.43 -1.87
CA MET A 85 -16.16 1.29 -3.33
C MET A 85 -17.65 1.29 -3.72
N PRO A 86 -18.05 2.14 -4.69
CA PRO A 86 -19.41 2.10 -5.20
C PRO A 86 -19.68 0.76 -5.90
N THR A 87 -20.80 0.14 -5.57
CA THR A 87 -21.23 -1.16 -6.12
C THR A 87 -22.16 -1.03 -7.31
N THR A 88 -22.69 0.17 -7.57
CA THR A 88 -23.67 0.45 -8.61
C THR A 88 -23.47 1.82 -9.25
N GLY A 89 -23.98 1.99 -10.46
CA GLY A 89 -23.96 3.25 -11.21
C GLY A 89 -22.64 3.51 -11.96
N ALA A 90 -22.51 4.68 -12.58
CA ALA A 90 -21.34 5.08 -13.35
C ALA A 90 -20.03 5.04 -12.52
N ALA A 91 -20.12 5.34 -11.22
CA ALA A 91 -18.97 5.28 -10.32
C ALA A 91 -18.49 3.85 -10.03
N ALA A 92 -19.37 2.84 -10.14
CA ALA A 92 -18.97 1.43 -10.07
C ALA A 92 -18.19 0.97 -11.32
N LEU A 93 -18.38 1.68 -12.41
CA LEU A 93 -17.68 1.45 -13.68
C LEU A 93 -16.42 2.32 -13.80
N GLN A 94 -16.24 3.31 -12.93
CA GLN A 94 -15.00 4.06 -12.86
C GLN A 94 -13.91 3.08 -12.45
N LYS A 95 -12.93 2.96 -13.31
CA LYS A 95 -11.75 2.14 -13.09
C LYS A 95 -10.99 2.61 -11.86
N SER A 96 -11.48 2.25 -10.67
CA SER A 96 -10.64 2.34 -9.49
C SER A 96 -9.49 1.38 -9.73
N ASN A 97 -8.30 1.90 -9.99
CA ASN A 97 -7.09 1.14 -10.25
C ASN A 97 -6.92 0.51 -11.65
N GLY A 98 -7.74 0.89 -12.64
CA GLY A 98 -7.37 0.86 -14.07
C GLY A 98 -7.40 -0.43 -14.81
N LEU A 99 -7.55 -1.60 -14.21
CA LEU A 99 -7.70 -2.81 -14.98
C LEU A 99 -9.14 -3.30 -14.91
N ASN A 100 -9.79 -3.35 -16.07
CA ASN A 100 -11.01 -4.11 -16.26
C ASN A 100 -10.67 -5.31 -17.12
N THR A 101 -10.55 -6.47 -16.51
CA THR A 101 -10.61 -7.77 -17.18
C THR A 101 -11.78 -8.54 -16.63
N THR A 102 -12.01 -9.71 -17.15
CA THR A 102 -13.05 -10.62 -16.72
C THR A 102 -12.46 -11.98 -16.38
N LEU A 103 -13.17 -12.77 -15.59
CA LEU A 103 -12.81 -14.14 -15.34
C LEU A 103 -13.03 -14.97 -16.62
N ASP A 104 -12.04 -15.78 -16.98
CA ASP A 104 -12.13 -16.85 -17.96
C ASP A 104 -12.44 -18.16 -17.20
N GLY A 105 -13.74 -18.44 -17.08
CA GLY A 105 -14.26 -19.56 -16.30
C GLY A 105 -14.74 -19.19 -14.90
N ALA A 106 -15.74 -19.94 -14.42
CA ALA A 106 -16.35 -19.69 -13.11
C ALA A 106 -15.48 -20.18 -11.96
N ILE A 107 -15.43 -19.43 -10.86
CA ILE A 107 -14.89 -19.89 -9.57
C ILE A 107 -16.04 -20.53 -8.79
N SER A 108 -16.15 -21.85 -8.89
CA SER A 108 -17.29 -22.61 -8.33
C SER A 108 -17.14 -22.96 -6.85
N SER A 109 -15.95 -22.77 -6.26
CA SER A 109 -15.66 -23.10 -4.86
C SER A 109 -15.00 -21.94 -4.13
N THR A 110 -15.44 -21.64 -2.92
CA THR A 110 -14.83 -20.64 -2.03
C THR A 110 -13.40 -21.02 -1.58
N GLY A 111 -13.06 -22.30 -1.63
CA GLY A 111 -11.72 -22.81 -1.32
C GLY A 111 -10.78 -22.95 -2.51
N ALA A 112 -11.21 -22.55 -3.72
CA ALA A 112 -10.37 -22.66 -4.90
C ALA A 112 -9.18 -21.70 -4.82
N THR A 113 -7.97 -22.24 -4.91
CA THR A 113 -6.69 -21.48 -4.91
C THR A 113 -5.91 -21.68 -6.21
N SER A 114 -6.46 -22.40 -7.18
CA SER A 114 -5.94 -22.66 -8.52
C SER A 114 -7.08 -22.62 -9.52
N GLY A 115 -6.78 -22.55 -10.81
CA GLY A 115 -7.79 -22.47 -11.88
C GLY A 115 -8.51 -21.12 -11.93
N ILE A 116 -7.93 -20.04 -11.34
CA ILE A 116 -8.47 -18.70 -11.41
C ILE A 116 -7.81 -18.00 -12.59
N THR A 117 -8.50 -18.03 -13.73
CA THR A 117 -7.99 -17.58 -15.02
C THR A 117 -8.62 -16.25 -15.42
N MET A 118 -7.85 -15.38 -16.03
CA MET A 118 -8.30 -14.08 -16.52
C MET A 118 -8.37 -14.09 -18.04
N ASP A 119 -9.36 -13.41 -18.62
CA ASP A 119 -9.41 -13.19 -20.06
C ASP A 119 -8.19 -12.43 -20.58
N SER A 120 -7.65 -11.55 -19.78
CA SER A 120 -6.41 -10.81 -20.08
C SER A 120 -5.67 -10.44 -18.81
N ILE A 121 -4.36 -10.62 -18.82
CA ILE A 121 -3.44 -10.15 -17.77
C ILE A 121 -2.67 -8.88 -18.19
N THR A 122 -3.00 -8.34 -19.38
CA THR A 122 -2.33 -7.13 -19.89
C THR A 122 -2.55 -5.95 -18.94
N GLY A 123 -1.48 -5.38 -18.43
CA GLY A 123 -1.54 -4.26 -17.47
C GLY A 123 -1.65 -4.68 -16.00
N MET A 124 -1.77 -5.98 -15.70
CA MET A 124 -1.71 -6.46 -14.31
C MET A 124 -0.26 -6.42 -13.79
N ASN A 125 -0.11 -6.16 -12.49
CA ASN A 125 1.17 -6.33 -11.82
C ASN A 125 1.51 -7.83 -11.67
N ASN A 126 2.81 -8.16 -11.58
CA ASN A 126 3.23 -9.55 -11.40
C ASN A 126 2.72 -10.18 -10.09
N GLN A 127 2.40 -9.37 -9.12
CA GLN A 127 1.78 -9.75 -7.84
C GLN A 127 0.88 -8.62 -7.36
N GLY A 128 -0.14 -8.93 -6.58
CA GLY A 128 -1.05 -7.90 -6.07
C GLY A 128 -2.37 -8.44 -5.55
N THR A 129 -3.37 -7.58 -5.60
CA THR A 129 -4.73 -7.89 -5.19
C THR A 129 -5.68 -7.58 -6.34
N ILE A 130 -6.60 -8.48 -6.60
CA ILE A 130 -7.77 -8.25 -7.46
C ILE A 130 -9.03 -8.26 -6.60
N ARG A 131 -10.05 -7.55 -7.07
CA ARG A 131 -11.38 -7.57 -6.50
C ARG A 131 -12.38 -8.10 -7.50
N ILE A 132 -13.20 -9.06 -7.05
CA ILE A 132 -14.30 -9.63 -7.80
C ILE A 132 -15.57 -9.52 -6.95
N GLY A 133 -16.51 -8.68 -7.36
CA GLY A 133 -17.67 -8.37 -6.50
C GLY A 133 -17.25 -7.74 -5.17
N THR A 134 -17.46 -8.47 -4.08
CA THR A 134 -17.10 -8.02 -2.71
C THR A 134 -15.88 -8.75 -2.14
N GLU A 135 -15.24 -9.64 -2.91
CA GLU A 135 -14.09 -10.42 -2.46
C GLU A 135 -12.79 -9.81 -2.97
N ASP A 136 -11.81 -9.70 -2.07
CA ASP A 136 -10.42 -9.45 -2.41
C ASP A 136 -9.66 -10.78 -2.50
N ILE A 137 -8.89 -10.91 -3.57
CA ILE A 137 -8.06 -12.09 -3.85
C ILE A 137 -6.63 -11.61 -4.08
N THR A 138 -5.69 -12.04 -3.24
CA THR A 138 -4.26 -11.77 -3.46
C THR A 138 -3.62 -12.87 -4.29
N TYR A 139 -2.60 -12.52 -5.07
CA TYR A 139 -1.84 -13.44 -5.90
C TYR A 139 -0.36 -13.04 -5.92
N VAL A 140 0.52 -14.00 -6.18
CA VAL A 140 1.98 -13.78 -6.20
C VAL A 140 2.60 -13.94 -7.58
N GLY A 141 1.83 -14.32 -8.59
CA GLY A 141 2.34 -14.48 -9.95
C GLY A 141 1.28 -14.99 -10.91
N PHE A 142 1.73 -15.31 -12.13
CA PHE A 142 0.92 -15.88 -13.20
C PHE A 142 1.58 -17.13 -13.78
N SER A 143 0.73 -18.05 -14.27
CA SER A 143 1.09 -19.14 -15.18
C SER A 143 0.19 -19.04 -16.40
N GLY A 144 0.69 -18.45 -17.49
CA GLY A 144 -0.18 -17.99 -18.58
C GLY A 144 -1.10 -16.87 -18.08
N SER A 145 -2.41 -17.06 -18.18
CA SER A 145 -3.44 -16.15 -17.64
C SER A 145 -4.01 -16.61 -16.28
N GLU A 146 -3.52 -17.71 -15.72
CA GLU A 146 -3.93 -18.21 -14.41
C GLU A 146 -3.14 -17.53 -13.29
N LEU A 147 -3.83 -17.11 -12.23
CA LEU A 147 -3.21 -16.58 -11.00
C LEU A 147 -2.55 -17.71 -10.21
N THR A 148 -1.35 -17.45 -9.68
CA THR A 148 -0.60 -18.38 -8.83
C THR A 148 -0.37 -17.82 -7.43
N GLY A 149 -0.25 -18.72 -6.44
CA GLY A 149 -0.06 -18.32 -5.03
C GLY A 149 -1.25 -17.52 -4.49
N VAL A 150 -2.45 -17.95 -4.81
CA VAL A 150 -3.69 -17.24 -4.52
C VAL A 150 -4.11 -17.39 -3.06
N THR A 151 -4.49 -16.26 -2.43
CA THR A 151 -5.21 -16.24 -1.14
C THR A 151 -6.59 -15.63 -1.36
N ARG A 152 -7.62 -16.41 -1.04
CA ARG A 152 -9.04 -16.02 -1.16
C ARG A 152 -9.50 -15.29 0.10
N GLY A 153 -10.49 -14.40 -0.07
CA GLY A 153 -11.05 -13.65 1.06
C GLY A 153 -10.02 -12.78 1.80
N ALA A 154 -9.06 -12.21 1.08
CA ALA A 154 -8.04 -11.36 1.66
C ALA A 154 -8.63 -10.06 2.25
N HIS A 155 -7.86 -9.37 3.10
CA HIS A 155 -8.21 -8.07 3.70
C HIS A 155 -9.58 -8.04 4.41
N ASP A 156 -9.87 -9.11 5.19
CA ASP A 156 -11.12 -9.30 5.93
C ASP A 156 -12.38 -9.40 5.04
N THR A 157 -12.23 -9.69 3.74
CA THR A 157 -13.34 -10.03 2.87
C THR A 157 -13.69 -11.52 2.98
N THR A 158 -14.87 -11.90 2.50
CA THR A 158 -15.30 -13.31 2.52
C THR A 158 -15.14 -13.92 1.15
N ALA A 159 -14.51 -15.09 1.08
CA ALA A 159 -14.40 -15.84 -0.17
C ALA A 159 -15.79 -16.24 -0.69
N ALA A 160 -16.04 -16.00 -1.96
CA ALA A 160 -17.32 -16.25 -2.62
C ALA A 160 -17.13 -17.03 -3.94
N THR A 161 -18.22 -17.53 -4.48
CA THR A 161 -18.25 -18.09 -5.85
C THR A 161 -18.45 -16.95 -6.85
N HIS A 162 -17.82 -17.04 -8.01
CA HIS A 162 -17.93 -16.04 -9.06
C HIS A 162 -18.26 -16.72 -10.40
N SER A 163 -19.14 -16.07 -11.15
CA SER A 163 -19.52 -16.56 -12.48
C SER A 163 -18.41 -16.30 -13.49
N ASP A 164 -18.40 -17.08 -14.55
CA ASP A 164 -17.67 -16.79 -15.77
C ASP A 164 -18.05 -15.39 -16.31
N GLY A 165 -17.06 -14.65 -16.81
CA GLY A 165 -17.23 -13.27 -17.25
C GLY A 165 -17.40 -12.24 -16.12
N ALA A 166 -17.26 -12.62 -14.84
CA ALA A 166 -17.32 -11.67 -13.75
C ALA A 166 -16.21 -10.60 -13.86
N THR A 167 -16.57 -9.34 -13.66
CA THR A 167 -15.61 -8.24 -13.75
C THR A 167 -14.55 -8.36 -12.67
N VAL A 168 -13.29 -8.30 -13.08
CA VAL A 168 -12.11 -8.30 -12.22
C VAL A 168 -11.52 -6.90 -12.22
N THR A 169 -11.39 -6.32 -11.03
CA THR A 169 -10.80 -4.99 -10.84
C THR A 169 -9.49 -5.13 -10.08
N ASN A 170 -8.45 -4.49 -10.57
CA ASN A 170 -7.20 -4.37 -9.82
C ASN A 170 -7.44 -3.45 -8.62
N TYR A 171 -7.18 -3.93 -7.41
CA TYR A 171 -7.50 -3.23 -6.18
C TYR A 171 -6.25 -3.10 -5.30
N VAL A 172 -6.06 -1.94 -4.70
CA VAL A 172 -4.97 -1.70 -3.75
C VAL A 172 -5.56 -1.27 -2.42
N PRO A 173 -5.64 -2.18 -1.44
CA PRO A 173 -6.15 -1.84 -0.11
C PRO A 173 -5.23 -0.83 0.58
N GLY A 174 -5.83 0.04 1.41
CA GLY A 174 -5.08 0.98 2.22
C GLY A 174 -4.35 2.08 1.46
N PHE A 175 -4.75 2.37 0.23
CA PHE A 175 -4.15 3.41 -0.61
C PHE A 175 -4.15 4.77 0.12
N SER A 176 -2.98 5.37 0.30
CA SER A 176 -2.80 6.57 1.11
C SER A 176 -2.45 7.81 0.28
N ASP A 177 -1.47 7.70 -0.60
CA ASP A 177 -1.00 8.81 -1.44
C ASP A 177 -0.32 8.31 -2.71
N ILE A 178 -0.13 9.22 -3.66
CA ILE A 178 0.66 9.01 -4.88
C ILE A 178 1.96 9.80 -4.72
N GLU A 179 3.08 9.08 -4.78
CA GLU A 179 4.40 9.67 -4.68
C GLU A 179 4.88 10.19 -6.02
N GLN A 180 4.85 9.34 -7.04
CA GLN A 180 5.26 9.67 -8.39
C GLN A 180 4.32 9.04 -9.42
N CYS A 181 4.24 9.67 -10.59
CA CYS A 181 3.50 9.15 -11.73
C CYS A 181 4.28 9.42 -13.02
N SER A 182 4.29 8.47 -13.93
CA SER A 182 4.85 8.61 -15.27
C SER A 182 3.90 8.05 -16.34
N LEU A 183 3.96 8.63 -17.51
CA LEU A 183 3.28 8.11 -18.70
C LEU A 183 4.19 7.06 -19.34
N ARG A 184 3.76 5.81 -19.33
CA ARG A 184 4.48 4.66 -19.88
C ARG A 184 3.96 4.32 -21.27
N THR A 185 4.87 4.24 -22.22
CA THR A 185 4.58 3.79 -23.58
C THR A 185 5.23 2.42 -23.83
N ASN A 186 4.64 1.61 -24.68
CA ASN A 186 5.10 0.27 -25.08
C ASN A 186 5.40 -0.65 -23.89
N MET A 187 4.46 -0.73 -22.95
CA MET A 187 4.58 -1.54 -21.75
C MET A 187 4.94 -2.99 -22.10
N GLY A 188 6.02 -3.50 -21.47
CA GLY A 188 6.53 -4.87 -21.69
C GLY A 188 7.31 -5.08 -22.99
N GLY A 189 7.46 -4.06 -23.83
CA GLY A 189 8.26 -4.12 -25.06
C GLY A 189 9.70 -3.61 -24.88
N ASN A 190 10.58 -3.96 -25.81
CA ASN A 190 11.98 -3.50 -25.81
C ASN A 190 12.15 -1.97 -25.97
N THR A 191 11.09 -1.28 -26.37
CA THR A 191 11.03 0.17 -26.56
C THR A 191 10.19 0.87 -25.49
N GLN A 192 9.97 0.22 -24.35
CA GLN A 192 9.28 0.83 -23.23
C GLN A 192 9.99 2.12 -22.79
N SER A 193 9.23 3.19 -22.63
CA SER A 193 9.75 4.45 -22.11
C SER A 193 8.76 5.10 -21.15
N ASP A 194 9.30 5.75 -20.14
CA ASP A 194 8.53 6.43 -19.08
C ASP A 194 8.81 7.93 -19.15
N ALA A 195 7.77 8.73 -19.32
CA ALA A 195 7.83 10.19 -19.24
C ALA A 195 7.21 10.64 -17.91
N ALA A 196 8.01 11.25 -17.02
CA ALA A 196 7.52 11.69 -15.72
C ALA A 196 6.45 12.79 -15.84
N LEU A 197 5.38 12.68 -15.06
CA LEU A 197 4.37 13.72 -14.91
C LEU A 197 4.71 14.64 -13.72
N GLY A 198 4.46 15.94 -13.87
CA GLY A 198 4.62 16.91 -12.80
C GLY A 198 3.47 16.85 -11.79
N LYS A 199 3.78 16.64 -10.49
CA LYS A 199 2.77 16.80 -9.42
C LYS A 199 2.48 18.26 -9.21
N VAL A 200 1.21 18.66 -9.35
CA VAL A 200 0.77 20.04 -9.17
C VAL A 200 -0.14 20.19 -7.96
N ASP A 201 -0.17 21.39 -7.40
CA ASP A 201 -1.05 21.72 -6.30
C ASP A 201 -2.46 22.14 -6.81
N ARG A 202 -3.38 22.31 -5.85
CA ARG A 202 -4.75 22.72 -6.14
C ARG A 202 -4.81 24.08 -6.86
N SER A 203 -3.95 24.99 -6.48
CA SER A 203 -3.92 26.36 -7.03
C SER A 203 -3.54 26.34 -8.52
N THR A 204 -2.47 25.63 -8.83
CA THR A 204 -2.00 25.44 -10.21
C THR A 204 -3.04 24.74 -11.07
N TYR A 205 -3.62 23.63 -10.58
CA TYR A 205 -4.67 22.94 -11.31
C TYR A 205 -5.92 23.81 -11.52
N SER A 206 -6.29 24.60 -10.52
CA SER A 206 -7.43 25.52 -10.63
C SER A 206 -7.20 26.60 -11.68
N GLY A 207 -5.95 27.02 -11.89
CA GLY A 207 -5.56 28.04 -12.87
C GLY A 207 -5.63 27.58 -14.33
N TYR A 208 -5.75 26.29 -14.62
CA TYR A 208 -5.92 25.83 -16.00
C TYR A 208 -7.27 26.28 -16.56
N ALA A 209 -7.25 27.06 -17.64
CA ALA A 209 -8.45 27.68 -18.22
C ALA A 209 -9.44 26.64 -18.77
N ASN A 210 -8.95 25.65 -19.52
CA ASN A 210 -9.75 24.57 -20.07
C ASN A 210 -9.29 23.23 -19.52
N LYS A 211 -10.06 22.68 -18.58
CA LYS A 211 -9.76 21.37 -17.95
C LYS A 211 -10.12 20.16 -18.82
N GLU A 212 -10.92 20.38 -19.86
CA GLU A 212 -11.29 19.37 -20.86
C GLU A 212 -10.33 19.32 -22.06
N SER A 213 -9.26 20.14 -22.03
CA SER A 213 -8.28 20.13 -23.11
C SER A 213 -7.67 18.74 -23.27
N GLU A 214 -7.85 18.16 -24.47
CA GLU A 214 -7.27 16.85 -24.79
C GLU A 214 -5.82 17.01 -25.26
N GLY A 215 -5.00 16.00 -24.93
CA GLY A 215 -3.59 15.95 -25.32
C GLY A 215 -2.80 14.91 -24.55
N THR A 216 -1.48 14.99 -24.63
CA THR A 216 -0.60 14.11 -23.85
C THR A 216 -0.53 14.60 -22.38
N PRO A 217 -0.93 13.74 -21.41
CA PRO A 217 -0.82 14.08 -20.00
C PRO A 217 0.61 14.47 -19.61
N SER A 218 0.76 15.57 -18.90
CA SER A 218 2.05 16.08 -18.43
C SER A 218 2.06 16.39 -16.93
N ASN A 219 0.89 16.61 -16.35
CA ASN A 219 0.74 16.96 -14.94
C ASN A 219 -0.33 16.11 -14.29
N TYR A 220 -0.24 15.96 -12.98
CA TYR A 220 -1.28 15.35 -12.18
C TYR A 220 -1.47 16.06 -10.85
N TRP A 221 -2.71 16.08 -10.37
CA TRP A 221 -3.11 16.62 -9.08
C TRP A 221 -3.72 15.53 -8.22
N VAL A 222 -3.35 15.49 -6.94
CA VAL A 222 -3.81 14.47 -5.98
C VAL A 222 -4.68 15.12 -4.92
N GLN A 223 -5.87 14.58 -4.73
CA GLN A 223 -6.79 14.95 -3.65
C GLN A 223 -6.93 13.78 -2.69
N ARG A 224 -6.79 14.06 -1.39
CA ARG A 224 -6.93 13.06 -0.33
C ARG A 224 -8.26 13.28 0.38
N PHE A 225 -9.21 12.41 0.09
CA PHE A 225 -10.50 12.36 0.80
C PHE A 225 -10.45 11.35 1.95
N ILE A 226 -11.51 11.31 2.76
CA ILE A 226 -11.60 10.38 3.89
C ILE A 226 -11.72 8.91 3.45
N ASP A 227 -12.41 8.68 2.34
CA ASP A 227 -12.74 7.38 1.75
C ASP A 227 -11.80 6.97 0.62
N ARG A 228 -11.21 7.93 -0.07
CA ARG A 228 -10.40 7.70 -1.28
C ARG A 228 -9.30 8.72 -1.48
N VAL A 229 -8.40 8.39 -2.38
CA VAL A 229 -7.47 9.34 -3.01
C VAL A 229 -7.88 9.48 -4.47
N THR A 230 -8.08 10.71 -4.93
CA THR A 230 -8.42 11.01 -6.32
C THR A 230 -7.22 11.63 -7.02
N MET A 231 -6.82 11.04 -8.13
CA MET A 231 -5.81 11.61 -9.03
C MET A 231 -6.49 12.19 -10.26
N THR A 232 -6.21 13.43 -10.57
CA THR A 232 -6.67 14.09 -11.79
C THR A 232 -5.47 14.43 -12.65
N ILE A 233 -5.44 13.97 -13.89
CA ILE A 233 -4.37 14.24 -14.84
C ILE A 233 -4.74 15.39 -15.77
N TYR A 234 -3.73 16.06 -16.30
CA TYR A 234 -3.89 17.17 -17.24
C TYR A 234 -2.71 17.22 -18.24
N PRO A 235 -2.94 17.47 -19.55
CA PRO A 235 -4.24 17.44 -20.24
C PRO A 235 -4.97 16.11 -20.15
N THR A 236 -6.26 16.12 -20.48
CA THR A 236 -7.06 14.89 -20.60
C THR A 236 -6.52 14.05 -21.77
N PRO A 237 -6.37 12.73 -21.62
CA PRO A 237 -5.83 11.88 -22.68
C PRO A 237 -6.63 11.97 -23.98
N ASP A 238 -5.96 12.20 -25.08
CA ASP A 238 -6.53 12.14 -26.43
C ASP A 238 -6.50 10.71 -26.98
N ALA A 239 -7.00 10.50 -28.19
CA ALA A 239 -7.03 9.22 -28.87
C ALA A 239 -5.62 8.62 -29.08
N SER A 240 -4.58 9.44 -29.25
CA SER A 240 -3.19 8.99 -29.46
C SER A 240 -2.54 8.47 -28.19
N ASN A 241 -3.05 8.89 -27.04
CA ASN A 241 -2.60 8.46 -25.72
C ASN A 241 -3.51 7.38 -25.11
N ALA A 242 -4.62 7.06 -25.75
CA ALA A 242 -5.43 5.91 -25.37
C ALA A 242 -4.59 4.64 -25.46
N ALA A 243 -4.78 3.71 -24.53
CA ALA A 243 -4.00 2.48 -24.38
C ALA A 243 -2.54 2.64 -23.90
N LYS A 244 -2.02 3.85 -23.71
CA LYS A 244 -0.81 4.06 -22.90
C LYS A 244 -1.12 3.84 -21.42
N ASN A 245 -0.10 3.66 -20.61
CA ASN A 245 -0.28 3.38 -19.19
C ASN A 245 0.27 4.53 -18.32
N LEU A 246 -0.44 4.83 -17.25
CA LEU A 246 0.15 5.56 -16.13
C LEU A 246 0.86 4.56 -15.22
N HIS A 247 2.14 4.76 -15.02
CA HIS A 247 2.92 4.02 -14.03
C HIS A 247 3.01 4.86 -12.77
N ILE A 248 2.40 4.36 -11.69
CA ILE A 248 2.19 5.10 -10.45
C ILE A 248 2.98 4.42 -9.34
N PHE A 249 3.80 5.19 -8.63
CA PHE A 249 4.31 4.80 -7.31
C PHE A 249 3.37 5.37 -6.26
N PHE A 250 2.82 4.49 -5.45
CA PHE A 250 1.87 4.88 -4.42
C PHE A 250 2.30 4.36 -3.05
N VAL A 251 1.81 5.02 -2.02
CA VAL A 251 2.03 4.65 -0.62
C VAL A 251 0.76 4.00 -0.08
N LYS A 252 0.92 2.85 0.56
CA LYS A 252 -0.12 2.22 1.37
C LYS A 252 0.00 2.62 2.84
N ARG A 253 -1.07 2.44 3.57
CA ARG A 253 -1.05 2.49 5.03
C ARG A 253 -0.57 1.15 5.59
N ILE A 254 0.24 1.17 6.63
CA ILE A 254 0.58 -0.03 7.41
C ILE A 254 -0.73 -0.72 7.84
N GLN A 255 -0.80 -2.04 7.70
CA GLN A 255 -1.99 -2.81 8.07
C GLN A 255 -2.29 -2.69 9.56
N ASP A 256 -3.56 -2.66 9.90
CA ASP A 256 -3.97 -2.68 11.30
C ASP A 256 -3.58 -4.01 11.96
N ALA A 257 -3.22 -3.95 13.24
CA ALA A 257 -3.02 -5.15 14.03
C ALA A 257 -4.33 -5.97 14.06
N GLY A 258 -4.31 -7.10 13.37
CA GLY A 258 -5.45 -8.00 13.23
C GLY A 258 -5.67 -8.89 14.45
N THR A 259 -5.79 -10.20 14.23
CA THR A 259 -5.87 -11.19 15.33
C THR A 259 -4.51 -11.37 16.00
N TYR A 260 -4.50 -11.83 17.25
CA TYR A 260 -3.27 -11.98 18.03
C TYR A 260 -2.31 -13.02 17.45
N SER A 261 -2.80 -13.96 16.67
CA SER A 261 -2.01 -14.98 15.98
C SER A 261 -1.36 -14.50 14.69
N ASN A 262 -1.69 -13.32 14.21
CA ASN A 262 -1.12 -12.78 12.98
C ASN A 262 0.25 -12.14 13.26
N ALA A 263 1.15 -12.22 12.28
CA ALA A 263 2.34 -11.39 12.23
C ALA A 263 1.98 -9.98 11.74
N THR A 264 2.87 -9.01 11.97
CA THR A 264 2.74 -7.66 11.41
C THR A 264 3.38 -7.61 10.02
N ASP A 265 2.97 -6.67 9.18
CA ASP A 265 3.61 -6.35 7.88
C ASP A 265 4.80 -5.41 8.01
N VAL A 266 5.31 -5.25 9.23
CA VAL A 266 6.43 -4.36 9.56
C VAL A 266 7.75 -5.12 9.44
N PRO A 267 8.80 -4.55 8.81
CA PRO A 267 10.11 -5.18 8.73
C PRO A 267 10.72 -5.49 10.08
N TYR A 268 11.47 -6.59 10.16
CA TYR A 268 12.07 -7.10 11.43
C TYR A 268 12.89 -6.05 12.18
N ARG A 269 13.57 -5.13 11.49
CA ARG A 269 14.37 -4.06 12.10
C ARG A 269 13.55 -3.06 12.92
N PHE A 270 12.24 -2.97 12.67
CA PHE A 270 11.32 -2.12 13.41
C PHE A 270 10.65 -2.82 14.61
N ILE A 271 10.82 -4.13 14.77
CA ILE A 271 10.23 -4.88 15.90
C ILE A 271 10.66 -4.31 17.26
N PRO A 272 11.94 -4.01 17.52
CA PRO A 272 12.36 -3.43 18.83
C PRO A 272 11.64 -2.13 19.13
N CYS A 273 11.62 -1.17 18.19
CA CYS A 273 10.96 0.11 18.40
C CYS A 273 9.42 -0.02 18.42
N MET A 274 8.84 -1.05 17.81
CA MET A 274 7.41 -1.34 17.91
C MET A 274 7.03 -1.79 19.33
N VAL A 275 7.82 -2.70 19.91
CA VAL A 275 7.63 -3.15 21.31
C VAL A 275 7.80 -1.98 22.29
N SER A 276 8.86 -1.18 22.15
CA SER A 276 9.11 -0.02 23.00
C SER A 276 8.07 1.08 22.83
N GLY A 277 7.62 1.33 21.61
CA GLY A 277 6.54 2.26 21.30
C GLY A 277 5.21 1.81 21.91
N LEU A 278 4.89 0.50 21.82
CA LEU A 278 3.73 -0.05 22.49
C LEU A 278 3.85 0.06 24.00
N ALA A 279 5.00 -0.25 24.59
CA ALA A 279 5.26 -0.09 26.02
C ALA A 279 5.11 1.39 26.47
N TYR A 280 5.55 2.34 25.65
CA TYR A 280 5.30 3.76 25.89
C TYR A 280 3.82 4.10 25.94
N TYR A 281 3.00 3.67 24.96
CA TYR A 281 1.56 3.91 24.97
C TYR A 281 0.83 3.19 26.12
N LEU A 282 1.28 1.98 26.48
CA LEU A 282 0.73 1.25 27.61
C LEU A 282 1.09 1.89 28.95
N SER A 283 2.30 2.43 29.09
CA SER A 283 2.72 3.12 30.31
C SER A 283 1.85 4.35 30.59
N GLN A 284 1.42 5.08 29.57
CA GLN A 284 0.49 6.21 29.75
C GLN A 284 -0.84 5.80 30.37
N LYS A 285 -1.28 4.54 30.16
CA LYS A 285 -2.56 4.03 30.66
C LYS A 285 -2.43 3.33 32.01
N PHE A 286 -1.33 2.65 32.25
CA PHE A 286 -1.21 1.73 33.37
C PHE A 286 -0.07 2.04 34.34
N ARG A 287 0.97 2.80 33.92
CA ARG A 287 2.18 3.11 34.70
C ARG A 287 2.75 4.47 34.29
N MET A 288 2.04 5.53 34.60
CA MET A 288 2.39 6.90 34.19
C MET A 288 3.80 7.32 34.64
N GLU A 289 4.28 6.80 35.76
CA GLU A 289 5.63 7.06 36.27
C GLU A 289 6.75 6.55 35.35
N LYS A 290 6.48 5.56 34.51
CA LYS A 290 7.43 4.98 33.54
C LYS A 290 7.35 5.59 32.15
N THR A 291 6.43 6.51 31.90
CA THR A 291 6.14 7.03 30.56
C THR A 291 7.35 7.72 29.92
N GLN A 292 8.07 8.55 30.68
CA GLN A 292 9.21 9.29 30.16
C GLN A 292 10.39 8.39 29.77
N PRO A 293 10.83 7.42 30.60
CA PRO A 293 11.85 6.46 30.20
C PRO A 293 11.49 5.67 28.95
N PHE A 294 10.25 5.19 28.84
CA PHE A 294 9.82 4.45 27.65
C PHE A 294 9.73 5.30 26.39
N LYS A 295 9.37 6.59 26.51
CA LYS A 295 9.42 7.52 25.39
C LYS A 295 10.85 7.67 24.85
N LEU A 296 11.83 7.88 25.72
CA LEU A 296 13.23 8.03 25.33
C LEU A 296 13.77 6.75 24.66
N LEU A 297 13.46 5.59 25.22
CA LEU A 297 13.85 4.30 24.64
C LEU A 297 13.23 4.10 23.25
N TYR A 298 11.94 4.39 23.11
CA TYR A 298 11.23 4.29 21.83
C TYR A 298 11.85 5.19 20.76
N GLU A 299 12.11 6.47 21.06
CA GLU A 299 12.69 7.40 20.10
C GLU A 299 14.12 7.00 19.70
N ASP A 300 14.92 6.49 20.64
CA ASP A 300 16.27 6.00 20.34
C ASP A 300 16.26 4.74 19.46
N GLU A 301 15.42 3.75 19.77
CA GLU A 301 15.27 2.55 18.96
C GLU A 301 14.69 2.86 17.57
N LEU A 302 13.74 3.81 17.49
CA LEU A 302 13.20 4.26 16.21
C LEU A 302 14.27 4.96 15.37
N ALA A 303 15.08 5.81 15.97
CA ALA A 303 16.17 6.48 15.27
C ALA A 303 17.19 5.48 14.69
N ARG A 304 17.51 4.41 15.43
CA ARG A 304 18.40 3.33 14.95
C ARG A 304 17.77 2.56 13.79
N ALA A 305 16.47 2.20 13.90
CA ALA A 305 15.77 1.51 12.84
C ALA A 305 15.72 2.33 11.54
N LEU A 306 15.53 3.65 11.67
CA LEU A 306 15.54 4.57 10.53
C LEU A 306 16.92 4.72 9.87
N GLN A 307 18.00 4.68 10.66
CA GLN A 307 19.35 4.71 10.12
C GLN A 307 19.66 3.46 9.30
N GLU A 308 19.20 2.30 9.74
CA GLU A 308 19.37 1.04 9.01
C GLU A 308 18.51 0.99 7.73
N ASP A 309 17.32 1.61 7.77
CA ASP A 309 16.40 1.66 6.62
C ASP A 309 16.82 2.72 5.57
N GLY A 310 17.65 3.68 5.98
CA GLY A 310 18.17 4.72 5.09
C GLY A 310 18.98 4.13 3.94
N SER A 311 18.65 4.50 2.70
CA SER A 311 19.47 4.10 1.57
C SER A 311 20.88 4.69 1.70
N ALA A 312 21.91 3.87 1.50
CA ALA A 312 23.31 4.31 1.44
C ALA A 312 23.64 5.12 0.15
N ALA A 313 22.61 5.73 -0.48
CA ALA A 313 22.81 6.61 -1.62
C ALA A 313 23.58 7.85 -1.15
N SER A 314 24.79 8.01 -1.65
CA SER A 314 25.62 9.18 -1.42
C SER A 314 24.88 10.43 -1.89
N THR A 315 24.36 11.22 -0.96
CA THR A 315 23.91 12.59 -1.23
C THR A 315 25.15 13.48 -1.36
N TYR A 316 25.74 13.52 -2.54
CA TYR A 316 26.68 14.57 -2.89
C TYR A 316 25.90 15.90 -2.98
N ILE A 317 25.89 16.65 -1.90
CA ILE A 317 25.53 18.07 -1.94
C ILE A 317 26.73 18.78 -2.51
N THR A 318 26.73 19.04 -3.81
CA THR A 318 27.65 20.00 -4.43
C THR A 318 27.17 21.39 -4.04
N PRO A 319 27.89 22.16 -3.19
CA PRO A 319 27.52 23.53 -2.94
C PRO A 319 27.60 24.27 -4.28
N LYS A 320 26.49 24.83 -4.75
CA LYS A 320 26.47 25.77 -5.86
C LYS A 320 27.20 27.02 -5.36
N ALA A 321 28.49 27.10 -5.64
CA ALA A 321 29.23 28.33 -5.42
C ALA A 321 28.69 29.39 -6.42
N TYR A 322 27.88 30.27 -5.91
CA TYR A 322 27.49 31.49 -6.66
C TYR A 322 28.69 32.42 -6.63
N TYR A 323 29.44 32.46 -7.71
CA TYR A 323 30.38 33.54 -7.93
C TYR A 323 29.61 34.71 -8.55
N PRO A 324 29.46 35.84 -7.84
CA PRO A 324 28.98 37.05 -8.52
C PRO A 324 30.03 37.42 -9.54
N ASN A 325 29.63 37.52 -10.80
CA ASN A 325 30.48 38.15 -11.82
C ASN A 325 30.77 39.60 -11.38
N ILE A 326 32.03 39.89 -11.13
CA ILE A 326 32.57 41.26 -11.01
C ILE A 326 32.83 41.80 -12.41
#